data_26a80e84f87dd015274c96309185b65a
#
_entry.id   26a80e84f87dd015274c96309185b65a
#
_cell.length_a   1.000
_cell.length_b   1.000
_cell.length_c   1.000
_cell.angle_alpha   90.00
_cell.angle_beta   90.00
_cell.angle_gamma   90.00
#
_symmetry.space_group_name_H-M   'P 1'
#
loop_
_entity.id
_entity.type
_entity.pdbx_description
1 polymer ?
#
loop_
_entity_poly.entity_id
_entity_poly.type
_entity_poly.pdbx_seq_one_letter_code
_entity_poly.pdbx_strand_id
1 'polypeptide(L)'
;KHNIEGADFLDTQLKRHARYAEILERFISPEGSFPVVGRSICYRFGVFHALGQAALMHILPERVKPAQVRCALTSVIRRQLKSPANFDKNGWLRVGFTGEQIEISESYINTGSVYLCAFGLVPLGLPETDEFWSAPYTEWTNVKAWNGEKVQADHAIK
;
A
#
# COMPACT_ATOMS: atom_id res chain seq x y z
N LYS A 1 -14.51 -17.66 -12.02
CA LYS A 1 -13.12 -17.75 -12.50
C LYS A 1 -13.16 -18.20 -13.95
N HIS A 2 -12.85 -17.31 -14.88
CA HIS A 2 -12.69 -17.67 -16.28
C HIS A 2 -11.33 -18.34 -16.44
N ASN A 3 -11.33 -19.58 -16.91
CA ASN A 3 -10.11 -20.37 -17.10
C ASN A 3 -9.44 -19.99 -18.43
N ILE A 4 -8.84 -18.78 -18.46
CA ILE A 4 -8.12 -18.28 -19.63
C ILE A 4 -6.73 -18.91 -19.72
N GLU A 5 -6.09 -19.09 -18.55
CA GLU A 5 -4.82 -19.78 -18.35
C GLU A 5 -5.04 -20.96 -17.40
N GLY A 6 -4.12 -21.92 -17.37
CA GLY A 6 -4.21 -23.07 -16.47
C GLY A 6 -4.24 -22.66 -14.98
N ALA A 7 -4.78 -23.51 -14.12
CA ALA A 7 -4.88 -23.28 -12.68
C ALA A 7 -3.50 -23.00 -12.05
N ASP A 8 -2.45 -23.68 -12.51
CA ASP A 8 -1.07 -23.50 -12.02
C ASP A 8 -0.53 -22.08 -12.28
N PHE A 9 -0.95 -21.46 -13.39
CA PHE A 9 -0.60 -20.08 -13.68
C PHE A 9 -1.20 -19.14 -12.64
N LEU A 10 -2.49 -19.27 -12.35
CA LEU A 10 -3.18 -18.44 -11.35
C LEU A 10 -2.54 -18.59 -9.97
N ASP A 11 -2.30 -19.82 -9.53
CA ASP A 11 -1.71 -20.09 -8.21
C ASP A 11 -0.30 -19.48 -8.10
N THR A 12 0.48 -19.57 -9.18
CA THR A 12 1.80 -18.90 -9.24
C THR A 12 1.67 -17.38 -9.10
N GLN A 13 0.71 -16.75 -9.80
CA GLN A 13 0.50 -15.31 -9.69
C GLN A 13 0.02 -14.89 -8.30
N LEU A 14 -0.87 -15.65 -7.67
CA LEU A 14 -1.33 -15.39 -6.30
C LEU A 14 -0.17 -15.46 -5.28
N LYS A 15 0.71 -16.47 -5.40
CA LYS A 15 1.92 -16.57 -4.56
C LYS A 15 2.84 -15.36 -4.75
N ARG A 16 3.09 -14.95 -6.00
CA ARG A 16 3.91 -13.77 -6.30
C ARG A 16 3.27 -12.49 -5.76
N HIS A 17 1.94 -12.35 -5.87
CA HIS A 17 1.22 -11.21 -5.33
C HIS A 17 1.33 -11.15 -3.79
N ALA A 18 1.08 -12.26 -3.10
CA ALA A 18 1.24 -12.35 -1.64
C ALA A 18 2.66 -11.96 -1.20
N ARG A 19 3.67 -12.45 -1.92
CA ARG A 19 5.07 -12.09 -1.66
C ARG A 19 5.35 -10.61 -1.90
N TYR A 20 4.82 -10.04 -2.98
CA TYR A 20 4.99 -8.62 -3.28
C TYR A 20 4.30 -7.74 -2.23
N ALA A 21 3.12 -8.12 -1.77
CA ALA A 21 2.42 -7.44 -0.69
C ALA A 21 3.26 -7.39 0.60
N GLU A 22 3.93 -8.49 0.94
CA GLU A 22 4.85 -8.52 2.08
C GLU A 22 6.04 -7.57 1.94
N ILE A 23 6.62 -7.48 0.74
CA ILE A 23 7.70 -6.53 0.47
C ILE A 23 7.21 -5.09 0.64
N LEU A 24 6.02 -4.80 0.11
CA LEU A 24 5.42 -3.46 0.22
C LEU A 24 5.15 -3.08 1.68
N GLU A 25 4.67 -4.01 2.50
CA GLU A 25 4.46 -3.78 3.94
C GLU A 25 5.77 -3.39 4.62
N ARG A 26 6.86 -4.07 4.30
CA ARG A 26 8.20 -3.79 4.84
C ARG A 26 8.82 -2.47 4.36
N PHE A 27 8.30 -1.84 3.31
CA PHE A 27 8.74 -0.51 2.90
C PHE A 27 8.14 0.62 3.73
N ILE A 28 7.12 0.34 4.53
CA ILE A 28 6.45 1.35 5.34
C ILE A 28 7.21 1.54 6.66
N SER A 29 7.84 2.70 6.83
CA SER A 29 8.56 3.07 8.06
C SER A 29 7.60 3.21 9.26
N PRO A 30 8.10 3.20 10.51
CA PRO A 30 7.25 3.36 11.68
C PRO A 30 6.38 4.62 11.66
N GLU A 31 6.85 5.70 11.08
CA GLU A 31 6.12 6.97 10.96
C GLU A 31 5.31 7.08 9.66
N GLY A 32 5.19 6.02 8.87
CA GLY A 32 4.38 5.98 7.65
C GLY A 32 5.06 6.60 6.42
N SER A 33 6.36 6.87 6.45
CA SER A 33 7.11 7.19 5.23
C SER A 33 7.50 5.93 4.46
N PHE A 34 7.87 6.10 3.19
CA PHE A 34 8.34 5.03 2.33
C PHE A 34 9.29 5.58 1.28
N PRO A 35 10.13 4.74 0.64
CA PRO A 35 11.09 5.17 -0.36
C PRO A 35 10.42 5.89 -1.54
N VAL A 36 10.99 7.05 -1.91
CA VAL A 36 10.55 7.83 -3.08
C VAL A 36 11.22 7.24 -4.32
N VAL A 37 10.65 6.17 -4.86
CA VAL A 37 11.19 5.45 -6.03
C VAL A 37 10.10 5.19 -7.07
N GLY A 38 10.53 5.11 -8.33
CA GLY A 38 9.66 4.78 -9.45
C GLY A 38 9.10 5.99 -10.19
N ARG A 39 8.71 5.76 -11.44
CA ARG A 39 8.23 6.78 -12.37
C ARG A 39 6.86 7.37 -11.98
N SER A 40 6.06 6.62 -11.23
CA SER A 40 4.68 6.97 -10.90
C SER A 40 4.51 7.38 -9.44
N ILE A 41 5.57 7.93 -8.84
CA ILE A 41 5.57 8.28 -7.41
C ILE A 41 4.51 9.34 -7.06
N CYS A 42 4.09 10.16 -8.04
CA CYS A 42 3.00 11.12 -7.87
C CYS A 42 1.63 10.47 -7.61
N TYR A 43 1.49 9.16 -7.81
CA TYR A 43 0.30 8.40 -7.39
C TYR A 43 0.29 8.08 -5.89
N ARG A 44 1.27 8.61 -5.16
CA ARG A 44 1.32 8.62 -3.70
C ARG A 44 1.11 7.22 -3.10
N PHE A 45 0.21 7.07 -2.14
CA PHE A 45 -0.11 5.79 -1.51
C PHE A 45 -0.77 4.76 -2.46
N GLY A 46 -1.10 5.13 -3.69
CA GLY A 46 -1.49 4.17 -4.74
C GLY A 46 -0.41 3.13 -5.06
N VAL A 47 0.86 3.38 -4.73
CA VAL A 47 1.95 2.40 -4.84
C VAL A 47 1.67 1.13 -3.99
N PHE A 48 0.89 1.27 -2.92
CA PHE A 48 0.49 0.16 -2.05
C PHE A 48 -0.78 -0.58 -2.51
N HIS A 49 -1.24 -0.34 -3.75
CA HIS A 49 -2.41 -1.04 -4.31
C HIS A 49 -2.33 -2.56 -4.13
N ALA A 50 -1.19 -3.18 -4.50
CA ALA A 50 -1.04 -4.63 -4.39
C ALA A 50 -1.11 -5.13 -2.93
N LEU A 51 -0.65 -4.34 -1.95
CA LEU A 51 -0.79 -4.67 -0.53
C LEU A 51 -2.25 -4.62 -0.09
N GLY A 52 -2.95 -3.53 -0.44
CA GLY A 52 -4.39 -3.39 -0.15
C GLY A 52 -5.23 -4.46 -0.84
N GLN A 53 -4.92 -4.79 -2.10
CA GLN A 53 -5.60 -5.82 -2.86
C GLN A 53 -5.37 -7.23 -2.26
N ALA A 54 -4.15 -7.53 -1.80
CA ALA A 54 -3.87 -8.81 -1.12
C ALA A 54 -4.71 -8.97 0.16
N ALA A 55 -4.92 -7.89 0.92
CA ALA A 55 -5.81 -7.89 2.06
C ALA A 55 -7.27 -8.12 1.63
N LEU A 56 -7.76 -7.37 0.63
CA LEU A 56 -9.12 -7.51 0.09
C LEU A 56 -9.41 -8.93 -0.41
N MET A 57 -8.42 -9.58 -1.03
CA MET A 57 -8.54 -10.92 -1.58
C MET A 57 -8.29 -12.05 -0.56
N HIS A 58 -7.96 -11.72 0.69
CA HIS A 58 -7.56 -12.68 1.74
C HIS A 58 -6.39 -13.59 1.32
N ILE A 59 -5.41 -13.03 0.59
CA ILE A 59 -4.20 -13.75 0.15
C ILE A 59 -2.91 -13.24 0.82
N LEU A 60 -3.04 -12.51 1.93
CA LEU A 60 -1.86 -12.10 2.70
C LEU A 60 -1.09 -13.34 3.18
N PRO A 61 0.25 -13.32 3.21
CA PRO A 61 1.02 -14.40 3.79
C PRO A 61 0.73 -14.49 5.30
N GLU A 62 0.79 -15.70 5.87
CA GLU A 62 0.42 -15.98 7.27
C GLU A 62 1.06 -15.03 8.30
N ARG A 63 2.28 -14.59 8.02
CA ARG A 63 3.05 -13.69 8.90
C ARG A 63 2.65 -12.21 8.81
N VAL A 64 1.77 -11.85 7.88
CA VAL A 64 1.25 -10.47 7.71
C VAL A 64 -0.23 -10.46 8.03
N LYS A 65 -0.59 -9.92 9.19
CA LYS A 65 -2.00 -9.90 9.63
C LYS A 65 -2.78 -8.78 8.93
N PRO A 66 -4.08 -8.99 8.65
CA PRO A 66 -4.93 -7.96 8.03
C PRO A 66 -4.92 -6.62 8.77
N ALA A 67 -5.05 -6.63 10.10
CA ALA A 67 -4.99 -5.41 10.90
C ALA A 67 -3.63 -4.72 10.87
N GLN A 68 -2.53 -5.46 10.71
CA GLN A 68 -1.19 -4.92 10.51
C GLN A 68 -1.12 -4.11 9.22
N VAL A 69 -1.68 -4.63 8.13
CA VAL A 69 -1.78 -3.93 6.84
C VAL A 69 -2.63 -2.66 6.96
N ARG A 70 -3.79 -2.75 7.65
CA ARG A 70 -4.63 -1.57 7.92
C ARG A 70 -3.83 -0.48 8.64
N CYS A 71 -3.14 -0.82 9.71
CA CYS A 71 -2.39 0.15 10.51
C CYS A 71 -1.26 0.79 9.70
N ALA A 72 -0.51 0.00 8.93
CA ALA A 72 0.56 0.48 8.06
C ALA A 72 0.02 1.42 6.97
N LEU A 73 -1.01 1.00 6.22
CA LEU A 73 -1.62 1.84 5.18
C LEU A 73 -2.23 3.12 5.74
N THR A 74 -2.88 3.05 6.91
CA THR A 74 -3.44 4.24 7.58
C THR A 74 -2.34 5.23 7.93
N SER A 75 -1.19 4.76 8.42
CA SER A 75 -0.03 5.60 8.73
C SER A 75 0.48 6.33 7.48
N VAL A 76 0.64 5.62 6.37
CA VAL A 76 1.05 6.20 5.08
C VAL A 76 0.07 7.27 4.60
N ILE A 77 -1.22 6.95 4.56
CA ILE A 77 -2.27 7.86 4.07
C ILE A 77 -2.30 9.13 4.92
N ARG A 78 -2.31 9.00 6.25
CA ARG A 78 -2.29 10.14 7.17
C ARG A 78 -1.06 11.00 6.97
N ARG A 79 0.12 10.40 6.84
CA ARG A 79 1.36 11.14 6.64
C ARG A 79 1.34 11.91 5.32
N GLN A 80 0.99 11.25 4.21
CA GLN A 80 0.98 11.90 2.91
C GLN A 80 -0.07 13.00 2.78
N LEU A 81 -1.26 12.79 3.33
CA LEU A 81 -2.34 13.78 3.23
C LEU A 81 -2.28 14.86 4.31
N LYS A 82 -1.30 14.82 5.23
CA LYS A 82 -1.16 15.80 6.30
C LYS A 82 -0.94 17.23 5.78
N SER A 83 -0.23 17.39 4.65
CA SER A 83 0.07 18.70 4.09
C SER A 83 -1.14 19.27 3.35
N PRO A 84 -1.64 20.46 3.73
CA PRO A 84 -2.70 21.14 2.96
C PRO A 84 -2.25 21.53 1.55
N ALA A 85 -0.94 21.63 1.31
CA ALA A 85 -0.37 21.91 -0.01
C ALA A 85 -0.60 20.79 -1.04
N ASN A 86 -1.10 19.62 -0.62
CA ASN A 86 -1.52 18.57 -1.56
C ASN A 86 -2.71 18.99 -2.44
N PHE A 87 -3.49 19.94 -2.00
CA PHE A 87 -4.71 20.38 -2.69
C PHE A 87 -4.58 21.82 -3.15
N ASP A 88 -5.18 22.16 -4.27
CA ASP A 88 -5.32 23.54 -4.72
C ASP A 88 -6.46 24.25 -3.98
N LYS A 89 -6.67 25.53 -4.30
CA LYS A 89 -7.72 26.37 -3.70
C LYS A 89 -9.16 25.86 -3.94
N ASN A 90 -9.34 25.00 -4.94
CA ASN A 90 -10.63 24.40 -5.30
C ASN A 90 -10.78 22.98 -4.76
N GLY A 91 -9.79 22.47 -4.00
CA GLY A 91 -9.78 21.12 -3.43
C GLY A 91 -9.30 20.03 -4.39
N TRP A 92 -8.72 20.37 -5.55
CA TRP A 92 -8.15 19.38 -6.45
C TRP A 92 -6.76 18.94 -6.02
N LEU A 93 -6.51 17.66 -6.14
CA LEU A 93 -5.21 17.08 -5.80
C LEU A 93 -4.15 17.54 -6.79
N ARG A 94 -3.04 18.08 -6.29
CA ARG A 94 -1.93 18.59 -7.11
C ARG A 94 -1.02 17.46 -7.56
N VAL A 95 -0.34 17.66 -8.68
CA VAL A 95 0.72 16.77 -9.14
C VAL A 95 1.92 16.89 -8.20
N GLY A 96 2.37 15.77 -7.67
CA GLY A 96 3.50 15.70 -6.73
C GLY A 96 3.36 14.54 -5.74
N PHE A 97 4.41 14.31 -4.99
CA PHE A 97 4.44 13.30 -3.92
C PHE A 97 3.88 13.87 -2.60
N THR A 98 4.33 15.06 -2.22
CA THR A 98 3.80 15.82 -1.08
C THR A 98 3.73 17.28 -1.46
N GLY A 99 2.52 17.81 -1.62
CA GLY A 99 2.31 19.14 -2.20
C GLY A 99 2.42 19.13 -3.72
N GLU A 100 2.78 20.27 -4.31
CA GLU A 100 3.03 20.45 -5.74
C GLU A 100 4.51 20.24 -6.05
N GLN A 101 4.82 19.25 -6.84
CA GLN A 101 6.19 18.84 -7.20
C GLN A 101 6.18 18.32 -8.64
N ILE A 102 6.08 19.23 -9.60
CA ILE A 102 5.96 18.88 -11.02
C ILE A 102 7.22 18.14 -11.52
N GLU A 103 8.38 18.52 -11.03
CA GLU A 103 9.69 18.01 -11.48
C GLU A 103 9.92 16.53 -11.19
N ILE A 104 9.19 15.96 -10.22
CA ILE A 104 9.29 14.52 -9.93
C ILE A 104 8.28 13.69 -10.73
N SER A 105 7.49 14.34 -11.59
CA SER A 105 6.48 13.69 -12.40
C SER A 105 6.92 13.48 -13.84
N GLU A 106 6.42 12.43 -14.46
CA GLU A 106 6.51 12.26 -15.92
C GLU A 106 5.53 13.21 -16.62
N SER A 107 5.87 13.63 -17.83
CA SER A 107 5.12 14.64 -18.59
C SER A 107 3.65 14.30 -18.87
N TYR A 108 3.28 13.00 -18.80
CA TYR A 108 1.91 12.53 -18.99
C TYR A 108 1.07 12.59 -17.71
N ILE A 109 1.68 12.81 -16.54
CA ILE A 109 0.95 12.87 -15.26
C ILE A 109 0.23 14.22 -15.15
N ASN A 110 -1.02 14.18 -14.79
CA ASN A 110 -1.88 15.35 -14.64
C ASN A 110 -2.77 15.22 -13.40
N THR A 111 -3.52 16.27 -13.08
CA THR A 111 -4.43 16.33 -11.92
C THR A 111 -5.43 15.16 -11.89
N GLY A 112 -5.93 14.70 -13.04
CA GLY A 112 -6.83 13.55 -13.09
C GLY A 112 -6.12 12.24 -12.72
N SER A 113 -4.92 12.02 -13.29
CA SER A 113 -4.19 10.76 -13.09
C SER A 113 -3.65 10.58 -11.66
N VAL A 114 -3.38 11.65 -10.90
CA VAL A 114 -2.91 11.52 -9.51
C VAL A 114 -3.95 10.92 -8.58
N TYR A 115 -5.23 10.93 -8.96
CA TYR A 115 -6.30 10.21 -8.23
C TYR A 115 -6.18 8.68 -8.28
N LEU A 116 -5.25 8.12 -9.06
CA LEU A 116 -4.85 6.73 -8.93
C LEU A 116 -4.33 6.37 -7.52
N CYS A 117 -4.00 7.36 -6.69
CA CYS A 117 -3.75 7.13 -5.27
C CYS A 117 -4.91 6.39 -4.58
N ALA A 118 -6.15 6.55 -5.06
CA ALA A 118 -7.34 5.86 -4.53
C ALA A 118 -7.25 4.33 -4.61
N PHE A 119 -6.39 3.77 -5.46
CA PHE A 119 -6.13 2.33 -5.45
C PHE A 119 -5.53 1.82 -4.13
N GLY A 120 -4.93 2.68 -3.32
CA GLY A 120 -4.54 2.34 -1.95
C GLY A 120 -5.73 2.18 -0.98
N LEU A 121 -6.94 2.56 -1.41
CA LEU A 121 -8.17 2.49 -0.61
C LEU A 121 -9.03 1.25 -0.92
N VAL A 122 -8.57 0.32 -1.75
CA VAL A 122 -9.35 -0.88 -2.12
C VAL A 122 -9.82 -1.71 -0.92
N PRO A 123 -9.12 -1.75 0.26
CA PRO A 123 -9.65 -2.45 1.43
C PRO A 123 -10.96 -1.88 1.99
N LEU A 124 -11.39 -0.68 1.58
CA LEU A 124 -12.72 -0.17 1.93
C LEU A 124 -13.87 -1.06 1.42
N GLY A 125 -13.59 -1.96 0.47
CA GLY A 125 -14.55 -2.97 0.03
C GLY A 125 -14.78 -4.12 1.00
N LEU A 126 -13.98 -4.24 2.08
CA LEU A 126 -14.16 -5.26 3.11
C LEU A 126 -15.27 -4.85 4.09
N PRO A 127 -16.11 -5.80 4.57
CA PRO A 127 -17.14 -5.51 5.56
C PRO A 127 -16.50 -5.12 6.91
N GLU A 128 -17.19 -4.35 7.73
CA GLU A 128 -16.70 -3.88 9.04
C GLU A 128 -16.34 -5.03 9.99
N THR A 129 -16.96 -6.18 9.81
CA THR A 129 -16.71 -7.41 10.60
C THR A 129 -15.43 -8.13 10.21
N ASP A 130 -14.84 -7.78 9.06
CA ASP A 130 -13.57 -8.38 8.61
C ASP A 130 -12.44 -8.12 9.61
N GLU A 131 -11.52 -9.08 9.77
CA GLU A 131 -10.36 -8.93 10.66
C GLU A 131 -9.53 -7.68 10.33
N PHE A 132 -9.52 -7.27 9.06
CA PHE A 132 -8.86 -6.04 8.65
C PHE A 132 -9.38 -4.83 9.45
N TRP A 133 -10.67 -4.72 9.68
CA TRP A 133 -11.30 -3.61 10.38
C TRP A 133 -11.51 -3.88 11.87
N SER A 134 -11.99 -5.07 12.23
CA SER A 134 -12.45 -5.41 13.58
C SER A 134 -11.33 -5.71 14.56
N ALA A 135 -10.17 -6.18 14.10
CA ALA A 135 -9.06 -6.47 14.99
C ALA A 135 -8.40 -5.19 15.55
N PRO A 136 -7.81 -5.25 16.74
CA PRO A 136 -7.18 -4.10 17.37
C PRO A 136 -5.98 -3.57 16.57
N TYR A 137 -5.40 -2.45 17.04
CA TYR A 137 -4.14 -1.95 16.52
C TYR A 137 -3.08 -3.04 16.53
N THR A 138 -2.39 -3.19 15.41
CA THR A 138 -1.34 -4.19 15.23
C THR A 138 -0.13 -3.54 14.56
N GLU A 139 1.00 -3.63 15.21
CA GLU A 139 2.26 -3.10 14.68
C GLU A 139 2.68 -3.86 13.42
N TRP A 140 3.15 -3.13 12.43
CA TRP A 140 3.71 -3.71 11.21
C TRP A 140 5.21 -3.98 11.36
N THR A 141 5.79 -4.68 10.40
CA THR A 141 7.14 -5.23 10.51
C THR A 141 8.18 -4.19 10.89
N ASN A 142 8.16 -2.99 10.30
CA ASN A 142 9.13 -1.96 10.63
C ASN A 142 8.96 -1.42 12.05
N VAL A 143 7.72 -1.22 12.53
CA VAL A 143 7.50 -0.79 13.92
C VAL A 143 8.11 -1.79 14.87
N LYS A 144 7.81 -3.08 14.70
CA LYS A 144 8.37 -4.17 15.52
C LYS A 144 9.90 -4.18 15.49
N ALA A 145 10.49 -4.08 14.31
CA ALA A 145 11.95 -4.11 14.15
C ALA A 145 12.62 -2.92 14.85
N TRP A 146 12.08 -1.71 14.71
CA TRP A 146 12.61 -0.52 15.37
C TRP A 146 12.38 -0.51 16.88
N ASN A 147 11.37 -1.22 17.38
CA ASN A 147 11.15 -1.47 18.80
C ASN A 147 12.03 -2.59 19.37
N GLY A 148 12.87 -3.22 18.56
CA GLY A 148 13.76 -4.29 18.98
C GLY A 148 13.08 -5.67 19.10
N GLU A 149 11.87 -5.81 18.57
CA GLU A 149 11.17 -7.09 18.57
C GLU A 149 11.76 -8.06 17.53
N LYS A 150 11.55 -9.34 17.78
CA LYS A 150 11.98 -10.39 16.84
C LYS A 150 11.11 -10.36 15.59
N VAL A 151 11.69 -10.07 14.46
CA VAL A 151 11.07 -10.18 13.14
C VAL A 151 11.80 -11.22 12.29
N GLN A 152 11.07 -11.93 11.46
CA GLN A 152 11.69 -12.90 10.55
C GLN A 152 12.45 -12.18 9.44
N ALA A 153 13.59 -12.76 9.04
CA ALA A 153 14.33 -12.30 7.88
C ALA A 153 13.46 -12.37 6.60
N ASP A 154 13.76 -11.50 5.68
CA ASP A 154 13.13 -11.51 4.37
C ASP A 154 13.74 -12.61 3.47
N HIS A 155 12.90 -13.36 2.76
CA HIS A 155 13.33 -14.48 1.92
C HIS A 155 12.65 -14.43 0.56
N ALA A 156 13.37 -14.90 -0.47
CA ALA A 156 12.80 -15.12 -1.79
C ALA A 156 11.70 -16.21 -1.75
N ILE A 157 10.82 -16.20 -2.74
CA ILE A 157 9.90 -17.31 -2.99
C ILE A 157 10.73 -18.56 -3.34
N LYS A 158 10.45 -19.68 -2.69
CA LYS A 158 10.98 -20.99 -3.04
C LYS A 158 10.09 -21.67 -4.06
#